data_6a18d2a8cf9f35598e9d548f0c6196e9
#
_entry.id   6a18d2a8cf9f35598e9d548f0c6196e9
#
_cell.length_a   1.000
_cell.length_b   1.000
_cell.length_c   1.000
_cell.angle_alpha   90.00
_cell.angle_beta   90.00
_cell.angle_gamma   90.00
#
_symmetry.space_group_name_H-M   'P 1'
#
loop_
_entity.id
_entity.type
_entity.pdbx_description
1 polymer ?
#
loop_
_entity_poly.entity_id
_entity_poly.type
_entity_poly.pdbx_seq_one_letter_code
_entity_poly.pdbx_strand_id
1 'polypeptide(L)'
;MSGHKRFWKAVSVVSEDGLFQPRLDGRPIRLPQGHVLAVRSSALAEAIAGEWGQIAEGASFTPDSLPLTRMAGTMIERIAPDPQAARDMLLGLGVDDGLCYCAEGIGPVAAQVFAWLSGYGVHPNVTDGLMPVVQPEGYREALAGLLAARDDLELAVLGVLAQATGSLLLSLAVVGGAVSLVDAVLWANNDEKSQLVTWGQDDELVRTMENREKDILDAGMFLTLGRQVSI
;
A
#
# COMPACT_ATOMS: atom_id res chain seq x y z
N MET A 1 -18.28 -14.49 5.99
CA MET A 1 -18.83 -13.12 5.83
C MET A 1 -19.83 -13.15 4.70
N SER A 2 -21.03 -12.54 4.85
CA SER A 2 -22.02 -12.49 3.77
C SER A 2 -21.52 -11.52 2.70
N GLY A 3 -21.19 -12.05 1.52
CA GLY A 3 -20.79 -11.22 0.38
C GLY A 3 -21.94 -10.36 -0.11
N HIS A 4 -21.63 -9.14 -0.58
CA HIS A 4 -22.59 -8.31 -1.28
C HIS A 4 -22.85 -8.89 -2.68
N LYS A 5 -24.10 -8.82 -3.18
CA LYS A 5 -24.41 -9.24 -4.54
C LYS A 5 -24.43 -8.04 -5.49
N ARG A 6 -23.91 -8.23 -6.70
CA ARG A 6 -24.05 -7.22 -7.76
C ARG A 6 -25.53 -6.96 -8.04
N PHE A 7 -25.95 -5.69 -7.95
CA PHE A 7 -27.33 -5.23 -8.20
C PHE A 7 -27.42 -4.19 -9.32
N TRP A 8 -26.27 -3.68 -9.79
CA TRP A 8 -26.19 -2.67 -10.85
C TRP A 8 -25.96 -3.29 -12.22
N LYS A 9 -26.36 -2.55 -13.26
CA LYS A 9 -26.20 -2.94 -14.68
C LYS A 9 -25.06 -2.19 -15.35
N ALA A 10 -24.93 -0.90 -15.06
CA ALA A 10 -23.94 -0.04 -15.69
C ALA A 10 -23.00 0.60 -14.67
N VAL A 11 -21.75 0.75 -15.06
CA VAL A 11 -20.73 1.51 -14.32
C VAL A 11 -20.28 2.67 -15.20
N SER A 12 -20.11 3.84 -14.63
CA SER A 12 -19.64 5.04 -15.32
C SER A 12 -18.79 5.90 -14.39
N VAL A 13 -18.02 6.82 -14.96
CA VAL A 13 -17.29 7.86 -14.21
C VAL A 13 -17.86 9.22 -14.61
N VAL A 14 -18.09 10.08 -13.64
CA VAL A 14 -18.56 11.45 -13.84
C VAL A 14 -17.60 12.42 -13.16
N SER A 15 -17.26 13.51 -13.84
CA SER A 15 -16.52 14.63 -13.23
C SER A 15 -17.50 15.59 -12.57
N GLU A 16 -17.31 15.87 -11.30
CA GLU A 16 -18.13 16.80 -10.51
C GLU A 16 -17.23 17.53 -9.51
N ASP A 17 -17.29 18.84 -9.46
CA ASP A 17 -16.49 19.71 -8.56
C ASP A 17 -14.97 19.46 -8.61
N GLY A 18 -14.44 19.13 -9.81
CA GLY A 18 -13.02 18.85 -10.00
C GLY A 18 -12.56 17.48 -9.50
N LEU A 19 -13.49 16.61 -9.09
CA LEU A 19 -13.25 15.23 -8.70
C LEU A 19 -13.94 14.26 -9.67
N PHE A 20 -13.42 13.05 -9.76
CA PHE A 20 -13.98 11.98 -10.59
C PHE A 20 -14.66 10.95 -9.69
N GLN A 21 -15.93 10.68 -9.98
CA GLN A 21 -16.81 9.81 -9.19
C GLN A 21 -17.21 8.58 -9.99
N PRO A 22 -16.79 7.37 -9.60
CA PRO A 22 -17.38 6.14 -10.09
C PRO A 22 -18.85 6.03 -9.65
N ARG A 23 -19.73 5.65 -10.58
CA ARG A 23 -21.17 5.55 -10.36
C ARG A 23 -21.73 4.20 -10.83
N LEU A 24 -22.67 3.68 -10.07
CA LEU A 24 -23.43 2.47 -10.38
C LEU A 24 -24.86 2.87 -10.77
N ASP A 25 -25.27 2.59 -12.00
CA ASP A 25 -26.57 3.01 -12.57
C ASP A 25 -26.82 4.52 -12.36
N GLY A 26 -25.78 5.34 -12.57
CA GLY A 26 -25.82 6.79 -12.40
C GLY A 26 -25.75 7.31 -10.96
N ARG A 27 -25.74 6.43 -9.95
CA ARG A 27 -25.63 6.80 -8.53
C ARG A 27 -24.18 6.72 -8.05
N PRO A 28 -23.66 7.73 -7.32
CA PRO A 28 -22.31 7.69 -6.78
C PRO A 28 -22.16 6.54 -5.79
N ILE A 29 -20.99 5.88 -5.83
CA ILE A 29 -20.64 4.86 -4.84
C ILE A 29 -20.43 5.55 -3.50
N ARG A 30 -21.08 5.02 -2.45
CA ARG A 30 -20.91 5.50 -1.09
C ARG A 30 -20.03 4.54 -0.31
N LEU A 31 -19.10 5.12 0.41
CA LEU A 31 -18.20 4.44 1.34
C LEU A 31 -18.93 4.14 2.67
N PRO A 32 -18.38 3.26 3.52
CA PRO A 32 -19.04 2.79 4.76
C PRO A 32 -19.47 3.90 5.72
N GLN A 33 -18.72 5.02 5.81
CA GLN A 33 -19.09 6.18 6.66
C GLN A 33 -20.01 7.18 5.94
N GLY A 34 -20.43 6.87 4.70
CA GLY A 34 -21.40 7.66 3.94
C GLY A 34 -20.78 8.66 2.96
N HIS A 35 -19.46 8.84 2.94
CA HIS A 35 -18.79 9.70 1.97
C HIS A 35 -18.95 9.17 0.54
N VAL A 36 -18.96 10.08 -0.42
CA VAL A 36 -18.91 9.72 -1.84
C VAL A 36 -17.50 9.27 -2.20
N LEU A 37 -17.37 8.16 -2.92
CA LEU A 37 -16.12 7.75 -3.51
C LEU A 37 -15.78 8.71 -4.66
N ALA A 38 -14.85 9.63 -4.41
CA ALA A 38 -14.42 10.64 -5.36
C ALA A 38 -12.91 10.83 -5.28
N VAL A 39 -12.23 10.83 -6.40
CA VAL A 39 -10.77 10.94 -6.49
C VAL A 39 -10.35 12.03 -7.48
N ARG A 40 -9.11 12.55 -7.35
CA ARG A 40 -8.62 13.63 -8.20
C ARG A 40 -8.17 13.18 -9.59
N SER A 41 -7.80 11.91 -9.73
CA SER A 41 -7.33 11.34 -10.99
C SER A 41 -8.48 10.64 -11.72
N SER A 42 -8.69 11.00 -13.00
CA SER A 42 -9.65 10.30 -13.87
C SER A 42 -9.19 8.86 -14.11
N ALA A 43 -7.90 8.62 -14.29
CA ALA A 43 -7.34 7.29 -14.51
C ALA A 43 -7.60 6.36 -13.32
N LEU A 44 -7.46 6.88 -12.09
CA LEU A 44 -7.79 6.11 -10.88
C LEU A 44 -9.29 5.85 -10.77
N ALA A 45 -10.14 6.84 -11.08
CA ALA A 45 -11.59 6.67 -11.06
C ALA A 45 -12.07 5.62 -12.08
N GLU A 46 -11.50 5.61 -13.29
CA GLU A 46 -11.78 4.62 -14.32
C GLU A 46 -11.32 3.21 -13.92
N ALA A 47 -10.16 3.09 -13.29
CA ALA A 47 -9.68 1.81 -12.77
C ALA A 47 -10.58 1.27 -11.64
N ILE A 48 -11.01 2.15 -10.72
CA ILE A 48 -12.00 1.80 -9.69
C ILE A 48 -13.33 1.38 -10.34
N ALA A 49 -13.81 2.13 -11.33
CA ALA A 49 -15.03 1.76 -12.08
C ALA A 49 -14.86 0.38 -12.75
N GLY A 50 -13.67 0.09 -13.27
CA GLY A 50 -13.30 -1.21 -13.84
C GLY A 50 -13.44 -2.36 -12.83
N GLU A 51 -12.99 -2.20 -11.58
CA GLU A 51 -13.19 -3.20 -10.51
C GLU A 51 -14.68 -3.57 -10.37
N TRP A 52 -15.54 -2.56 -10.29
CA TRP A 52 -17.00 -2.77 -10.15
C TRP A 52 -17.62 -3.35 -11.41
N GLY A 53 -17.10 -2.99 -12.59
CA GLY A 53 -17.54 -3.50 -13.88
C GLY A 53 -17.24 -4.98 -14.09
N GLN A 54 -16.13 -5.47 -13.58
CA GLN A 54 -15.68 -6.86 -13.72
C GLN A 54 -16.44 -7.86 -12.85
N ILE A 55 -17.15 -7.42 -11.81
CA ILE A 55 -17.99 -8.31 -11.01
C ILE A 55 -19.10 -8.87 -11.90
N ALA A 56 -19.19 -10.19 -12.05
CA ALA A 56 -20.20 -10.82 -12.87
C ALA A 56 -21.63 -10.55 -12.35
N GLU A 57 -22.61 -10.51 -13.23
CA GLU A 57 -24.02 -10.29 -12.84
C GLU A 57 -24.48 -11.39 -11.88
N GLY A 58 -25.11 -10.98 -10.76
CA GLY A 58 -25.55 -11.89 -9.70
C GLY A 58 -24.45 -12.51 -8.85
N ALA A 59 -23.16 -12.24 -9.16
CA ALA A 59 -22.05 -12.73 -8.35
C ALA A 59 -21.99 -12.01 -6.99
N SER A 60 -21.52 -12.73 -5.97
CA SER A 60 -21.16 -12.15 -4.68
C SER A 60 -19.74 -11.62 -4.71
N PHE A 61 -19.50 -10.52 -4.04
CA PHE A 61 -18.17 -9.91 -3.90
C PHE A 61 -17.91 -9.48 -2.45
N THR A 62 -16.65 -9.34 -2.10
CA THR A 62 -16.19 -8.84 -0.81
C THR A 62 -15.31 -7.60 -1.02
N PRO A 63 -15.07 -6.78 0.00
CA PRO A 63 -14.12 -5.66 -0.11
C PRO A 63 -12.73 -6.06 -0.62
N ASP A 64 -12.29 -7.30 -0.34
CA ASP A 64 -10.97 -7.81 -0.76
C ASP A 64 -10.88 -8.01 -2.29
N SER A 65 -12.02 -8.13 -2.97
CA SER A 65 -12.06 -8.19 -4.45
C SER A 65 -11.99 -6.82 -5.12
N LEU A 66 -11.94 -5.73 -4.34
CA LEU A 66 -11.97 -4.34 -4.80
C LEU A 66 -10.83 -3.53 -4.15
N PRO A 67 -9.55 -3.88 -4.41
CA PRO A 67 -8.41 -3.28 -3.72
C PRO A 67 -8.29 -1.77 -3.91
N LEU A 68 -8.49 -1.24 -5.14
CA LEU A 68 -8.41 0.20 -5.39
C LEU A 68 -9.56 0.96 -4.69
N THR A 69 -10.77 0.40 -4.70
CA THR A 69 -11.92 0.93 -3.95
C THR A 69 -11.63 0.97 -2.45
N ARG A 70 -11.04 -0.09 -1.90
CA ARG A 70 -10.68 -0.19 -0.48
C ARG A 70 -9.63 0.86 -0.08
N MET A 71 -8.58 1.05 -0.90
CA MET A 71 -7.56 2.06 -0.67
C MET A 71 -8.11 3.47 -0.78
N ALA A 72 -8.94 3.76 -1.80
CA ALA A 72 -9.63 5.04 -1.93
C ALA A 72 -10.54 5.33 -0.72
N GLY A 73 -11.26 4.31 -0.23
CA GLY A 73 -12.07 4.42 0.98
C GLY A 73 -11.24 4.75 2.23
N THR A 74 -10.10 4.09 2.40
CA THR A 74 -9.17 4.38 3.50
C THR A 74 -8.61 5.80 3.40
N MET A 75 -8.20 6.23 2.20
CA MET A 75 -7.71 7.58 1.94
C MET A 75 -8.77 8.63 2.31
N ILE A 76 -10.02 8.46 1.84
CA ILE A 76 -11.09 9.46 2.01
C ILE A 76 -11.62 9.48 3.44
N GLU A 77 -11.89 8.31 4.04
CA GLU A 77 -12.61 8.23 5.31
C GLU A 77 -11.75 8.15 6.56
N ARG A 78 -10.46 7.79 6.42
CA ARG A 78 -9.56 7.62 7.56
C ARG A 78 -8.35 8.55 7.53
N ILE A 79 -7.72 8.71 6.36
CA ILE A 79 -6.49 9.50 6.24
C ILE A 79 -6.81 10.99 6.08
N ALA A 80 -7.63 11.36 5.10
CA ALA A 80 -7.92 12.76 4.82
C ALA A 80 -8.49 13.55 6.01
N PRO A 81 -9.34 12.96 6.90
CA PRO A 81 -9.80 13.65 8.10
C PRO A 81 -8.72 13.88 9.18
N ASP A 82 -7.75 12.98 9.29
CA ASP A 82 -6.65 13.05 10.26
C ASP A 82 -5.36 12.41 9.68
N PRO A 83 -4.65 13.11 8.79
CA PRO A 83 -3.41 12.60 8.20
C PRO A 83 -2.31 12.38 9.24
N GLN A 84 -2.37 13.11 10.37
CA GLN A 84 -1.36 12.98 11.42
C GLN A 84 -1.47 11.63 12.14
N ALA A 85 -2.67 11.16 12.45
CA ALA A 85 -2.86 9.82 13.02
C ALA A 85 -2.30 8.72 12.11
N ALA A 86 -2.45 8.85 10.78
CA ALA A 86 -1.87 7.92 9.82
C ALA A 86 -0.32 7.96 9.84
N ARG A 87 0.27 9.16 9.91
CA ARG A 87 1.73 9.34 10.03
C ARG A 87 2.28 8.75 11.32
N ASP A 88 1.59 8.96 12.44
CA ASP A 88 2.01 8.44 13.75
C ASP A 88 1.98 6.89 13.79
N MET A 89 0.95 6.31 13.19
CA MET A 89 0.84 4.86 13.04
C MET A 89 1.99 4.30 12.18
N LEU A 90 2.24 4.90 11.03
CA LEU A 90 3.33 4.50 10.13
C LEU A 90 4.70 4.69 10.80
N LEU A 91 4.92 5.81 11.49
CA LEU A 91 6.15 6.06 12.22
C LEU A 91 6.44 4.96 13.26
N GLY A 92 5.38 4.45 13.92
CA GLY A 92 5.50 3.32 14.84
C GLY A 92 6.05 2.06 14.18
N LEU A 93 5.66 1.77 12.92
CA LEU A 93 6.17 0.63 12.16
C LEU A 93 7.65 0.80 11.77
N GLY A 94 8.10 2.02 11.52
CA GLY A 94 9.48 2.29 11.11
C GLY A 94 10.49 2.31 12.26
N VAL A 95 10.06 2.25 13.52
CA VAL A 95 10.99 2.21 14.68
C VAL A 95 11.59 0.81 14.85
N ASP A 96 10.79 -0.23 14.64
CA ASP A 96 11.20 -1.62 14.65
C ASP A 96 10.88 -2.26 13.30
N ASP A 97 11.64 -1.85 12.29
CA ASP A 97 11.38 -2.16 10.89
C ASP A 97 12.08 -3.46 10.48
N GLY A 98 11.35 -4.34 9.77
CA GLY A 98 11.86 -5.63 9.31
C GLY A 98 13.14 -5.52 8.46
N LEU A 99 13.33 -4.42 7.73
CA LEU A 99 14.55 -4.19 6.93
C LEU A 99 15.82 -4.02 7.79
N CYS A 100 15.66 -3.71 9.07
CA CYS A 100 16.80 -3.55 9.99
C CYS A 100 17.36 -4.90 10.50
N TYR A 101 16.72 -6.02 10.20
CA TYR A 101 17.15 -7.36 10.59
C TYR A 101 17.85 -8.05 9.42
N CYS A 102 19.17 -8.07 9.44
CA CYS A 102 20.03 -8.51 8.33
C CYS A 102 20.89 -9.71 8.73
N ALA A 103 20.27 -10.83 9.11
CA ALA A 103 20.97 -12.03 9.61
C ALA A 103 22.04 -12.57 8.64
N GLU A 104 21.82 -12.44 7.33
CA GLU A 104 22.76 -12.86 6.27
C GLU A 104 23.58 -11.69 5.69
N GLY A 105 23.57 -10.53 6.38
CA GLY A 105 24.15 -9.29 5.92
C GLY A 105 23.20 -8.43 5.10
N ILE A 106 23.66 -7.21 4.77
CA ILE A 106 22.84 -6.24 4.04
C ILE A 106 22.76 -6.66 2.56
N GLY A 107 21.60 -7.17 2.17
CA GLY A 107 21.31 -7.53 0.78
C GLY A 107 21.17 -6.29 -0.13
N PRO A 108 21.13 -6.49 -1.47
CA PRO A 108 21.15 -5.39 -2.44
C PRO A 108 19.95 -4.45 -2.32
N VAL A 109 18.75 -4.96 -2.04
CA VAL A 109 17.54 -4.14 -1.86
C VAL A 109 17.67 -3.28 -0.60
N ALA A 110 18.10 -3.87 0.53
CA ALA A 110 18.31 -3.13 1.78
C ALA A 110 19.39 -2.04 1.61
N ALA A 111 20.50 -2.35 0.94
CA ALA A 111 21.54 -1.38 0.64
C ALA A 111 21.02 -0.21 -0.19
N GLN A 112 20.18 -0.47 -1.19
CA GLN A 112 19.57 0.58 -2.01
C GLN A 112 18.62 1.46 -1.20
N VAL A 113 17.80 0.87 -0.32
CA VAL A 113 16.90 1.60 0.58
C VAL A 113 17.70 2.49 1.52
N PHE A 114 18.74 1.95 2.18
CA PHE A 114 19.56 2.71 3.13
C PHE A 114 20.31 3.87 2.44
N ALA A 115 20.83 3.63 1.24
CA ALA A 115 21.46 4.70 0.43
C ALA A 115 20.45 5.82 0.10
N TRP A 116 19.23 5.49 -0.27
CA TRP A 116 18.18 6.47 -0.54
C TRP A 116 17.77 7.23 0.73
N LEU A 117 17.53 6.53 1.85
CA LEU A 117 17.16 7.12 3.14
C LEU A 117 18.21 8.08 3.67
N SER A 118 19.50 7.80 3.45
CA SER A 118 20.60 8.66 3.88
C SER A 118 20.52 10.07 3.27
N GLY A 119 19.96 10.20 2.05
CA GLY A 119 19.69 11.49 1.41
C GLY A 119 18.64 12.35 2.14
N TYR A 120 17.87 11.75 3.05
CA TYR A 120 16.88 12.42 3.90
C TYR A 120 17.30 12.49 5.38
N GLY A 121 18.56 12.12 5.68
CA GLY A 121 19.07 12.10 7.06
C GLY A 121 18.52 10.95 7.91
N VAL A 122 17.91 9.94 7.30
CA VAL A 122 17.41 8.74 7.98
C VAL A 122 18.48 7.65 7.91
N HIS A 123 19.10 7.33 9.05
CA HIS A 123 20.20 6.37 9.17
C HIS A 123 19.83 5.28 10.20
N PRO A 124 19.12 4.22 9.78
CA PRO A 124 18.74 3.15 10.70
C PRO A 124 19.94 2.33 11.14
N ASN A 125 19.95 1.91 12.41
CA ASN A 125 20.79 0.83 12.86
C ASN A 125 20.25 -0.51 12.35
N VAL A 126 21.15 -1.46 12.08
CA VAL A 126 20.81 -2.82 11.65
C VAL A 126 21.39 -3.84 12.64
N THR A 127 20.82 -5.03 12.68
CA THR A 127 21.28 -6.14 13.52
C THR A 127 21.27 -7.45 12.74
N ASP A 128 22.14 -8.39 13.14
CA ASP A 128 22.10 -9.80 12.75
C ASP A 128 21.40 -10.68 13.80
N GLY A 129 21.00 -10.08 14.93
CA GLY A 129 20.34 -10.74 16.05
C GLY A 129 18.81 -10.69 15.98
N LEU A 130 18.18 -11.31 16.99
CA LEU A 130 16.71 -11.36 17.14
C LEU A 130 16.16 -10.32 18.13
N MET A 131 17.04 -9.56 18.79
CA MET A 131 16.61 -8.54 19.75
C MET A 131 16.24 -7.24 19.02
N PRO A 132 15.24 -6.48 19.52
CA PRO A 132 14.85 -5.22 18.93
C PRO A 132 16.03 -4.27 18.74
N VAL A 133 16.09 -3.63 17.57
CA VAL A 133 17.14 -2.68 17.22
C VAL A 133 16.89 -1.35 17.92
N VAL A 134 17.86 -0.88 18.70
CA VAL A 134 17.80 0.48 19.23
C VAL A 134 18.26 1.46 18.15
N GLN A 135 17.35 2.28 17.69
CA GLN A 135 17.63 3.28 16.67
C GLN A 135 18.42 4.48 17.23
N PRO A 136 19.27 5.14 16.40
CA PRO A 136 20.09 6.26 16.87
C PRO A 136 19.24 7.48 17.23
N GLU A 137 19.83 8.37 18.02
CA GLU A 137 19.23 9.68 18.35
C GLU A 137 18.93 10.46 17.05
N GLY A 138 17.75 11.11 17.00
CA GLY A 138 17.29 11.86 15.82
C GLY A 138 16.70 11.01 14.69
N TYR A 139 16.81 9.67 14.75
CA TYR A 139 16.23 8.79 13.72
C TYR A 139 14.72 8.96 13.58
N ARG A 140 14.00 8.96 14.72
CA ARG A 140 12.54 9.09 14.74
C ARG A 140 12.09 10.43 14.18
N GLU A 141 12.78 11.50 14.48
CA GLU A 141 12.51 12.86 14.00
C GLU A 141 12.75 12.97 12.49
N ALA A 142 13.85 12.40 11.98
CA ALA A 142 14.15 12.38 10.56
C ALA A 142 13.09 11.57 9.77
N LEU A 143 12.71 10.40 10.29
CA LEU A 143 11.66 9.57 9.69
C LEU A 143 10.29 10.26 9.72
N ALA A 144 9.94 10.94 10.82
CA ALA A 144 8.72 11.74 10.93
C ALA A 144 8.72 12.89 9.92
N GLY A 145 9.85 13.55 9.69
CA GLY A 145 10.01 14.58 8.66
C GLY A 145 9.77 14.03 7.25
N LEU A 146 10.26 12.83 6.96
CA LEU A 146 10.04 12.17 5.68
C LEU A 146 8.57 11.80 5.48
N LEU A 147 7.86 11.35 6.52
CA LEU A 147 6.42 11.06 6.49
C LEU A 147 5.57 12.33 6.38
N ALA A 148 5.99 13.43 7.01
CA ALA A 148 5.28 14.71 6.94
C ALA A 148 5.16 15.27 5.51
N ALA A 149 6.10 14.94 4.64
CA ALA A 149 6.11 15.31 3.23
C ALA A 149 5.17 14.45 2.35
N ARG A 150 4.53 13.41 2.89
CA ARG A 150 3.64 12.51 2.15
C ARG A 150 2.21 13.04 2.15
N ASP A 151 1.57 12.99 0.98
CA ASP A 151 0.15 13.30 0.83
C ASP A 151 -0.76 12.10 1.22
N ASP A 152 -2.08 12.32 1.20
CA ASP A 152 -3.05 11.31 1.60
C ASP A 152 -3.03 10.06 0.72
N LEU A 153 -2.75 10.22 -0.59
CA LEU A 153 -2.60 9.13 -1.54
C LEU A 153 -1.39 8.26 -1.16
N GLU A 154 -0.24 8.90 -0.93
CA GLU A 154 1.00 8.24 -0.54
C GLU A 154 0.87 7.56 0.82
N LEU A 155 0.21 8.20 1.80
CA LEU A 155 -0.04 7.61 3.11
C LEU A 155 -0.92 6.35 3.01
N ALA A 156 -1.95 6.35 2.15
CA ALA A 156 -2.79 5.17 1.92
C ALA A 156 -1.97 4.01 1.33
N VAL A 157 -1.11 4.31 0.36
CA VAL A 157 -0.21 3.33 -0.27
C VAL A 157 0.81 2.79 0.72
N LEU A 158 1.44 3.67 1.52
CA LEU A 158 2.41 3.27 2.55
C LEU A 158 1.79 2.32 3.56
N GLY A 159 0.53 2.52 3.95
CA GLY A 159 -0.16 1.63 4.87
C GLY A 159 -0.30 0.20 4.33
N VAL A 160 -0.60 0.05 3.04
CA VAL A 160 -0.69 -1.28 2.39
C VAL A 160 0.69 -1.89 2.20
N LEU A 161 1.63 -1.12 1.64
CA LEU A 161 2.99 -1.61 1.37
C LEU A 161 3.71 -2.02 2.66
N ALA A 162 3.63 -1.21 3.74
CA ALA A 162 4.30 -1.53 5.00
C ALA A 162 3.76 -2.82 5.65
N GLN A 163 2.46 -3.08 5.53
CA GLN A 163 1.88 -4.34 5.99
C GLN A 163 2.30 -5.53 5.11
N ALA A 164 2.28 -5.36 3.79
CA ALA A 164 2.61 -6.42 2.85
C ALA A 164 4.11 -6.76 2.87
N THR A 165 4.99 -5.77 3.00
CA THR A 165 6.44 -5.97 3.01
C THR A 165 7.02 -6.23 4.39
N GLY A 166 6.30 -5.89 5.47
CA GLY A 166 6.85 -5.87 6.84
C GLY A 166 7.87 -4.75 7.07
N SER A 167 7.94 -3.74 6.18
CA SER A 167 8.90 -2.65 6.25
C SER A 167 8.33 -1.33 5.75
N LEU A 168 8.27 -0.34 6.62
CA LEU A 168 7.99 1.04 6.26
C LEU A 168 9.14 1.65 5.44
N LEU A 169 10.38 1.33 5.79
CA LEU A 169 11.57 1.89 5.13
C LEU A 169 11.62 1.48 3.65
N LEU A 170 11.38 0.20 3.36
CA LEU A 170 11.25 -0.30 2.00
C LEU A 170 10.09 0.37 1.27
N SER A 171 8.94 0.48 1.93
CA SER A 171 7.73 1.09 1.36
C SER A 171 7.94 2.56 0.99
N LEU A 172 8.63 3.32 1.83
CA LEU A 172 9.02 4.71 1.53
C LEU A 172 9.94 4.80 0.31
N ALA A 173 10.91 3.90 0.18
CA ALA A 173 11.80 3.84 -0.98
C ALA A 173 11.04 3.48 -2.28
N VAL A 174 10.05 2.59 -2.20
CA VAL A 174 9.15 2.25 -3.32
C VAL A 174 8.32 3.47 -3.73
N VAL A 175 7.65 4.13 -2.79
CA VAL A 175 6.85 5.34 -3.04
C VAL A 175 7.73 6.48 -3.58
N GLY A 176 8.96 6.58 -3.10
CA GLY A 176 9.98 7.51 -3.59
C GLY A 176 10.59 7.16 -4.96
N GLY A 177 10.26 5.99 -5.52
CA GLY A 177 10.79 5.52 -6.81
C GLY A 177 12.23 5.02 -6.76
N ALA A 178 12.80 4.84 -5.57
CA ALA A 178 14.17 4.33 -5.41
C ALA A 178 14.24 2.81 -5.56
N VAL A 179 13.18 2.08 -5.21
CA VAL A 179 13.08 0.62 -5.32
C VAL A 179 11.88 0.28 -6.19
N SER A 180 12.01 -0.73 -7.06
CA SER A 180 10.91 -1.19 -7.90
C SER A 180 9.91 -2.05 -7.11
N LEU A 181 8.65 -2.13 -7.59
CA LEU A 181 7.65 -3.04 -7.02
C LEU A 181 8.10 -4.51 -7.12
N VAL A 182 8.79 -4.87 -8.18
CA VAL A 182 9.31 -6.24 -8.39
C VAL A 182 10.33 -6.57 -7.29
N ASP A 183 11.27 -5.66 -7.01
CA ASP A 183 12.27 -5.87 -5.96
C ASP A 183 11.62 -5.92 -4.57
N ALA A 184 10.58 -5.11 -4.35
CA ALA A 184 9.81 -5.16 -3.10
C ALA A 184 9.09 -6.51 -2.91
N VAL A 185 8.48 -7.07 -3.97
CA VAL A 185 7.87 -8.41 -3.95
C VAL A 185 8.92 -9.49 -3.70
N LEU A 186 10.08 -9.40 -4.36
CA LEU A 186 11.17 -10.36 -4.18
C LEU A 186 11.68 -10.34 -2.73
N TRP A 187 11.89 -9.14 -2.18
CA TRP A 187 12.34 -8.98 -0.80
C TRP A 187 11.29 -9.50 0.20
N ALA A 188 10.02 -9.11 0.01
CA ALA A 188 8.93 -9.47 0.92
C ALA A 188 8.64 -10.98 0.97
N ASN A 189 8.99 -11.73 -0.06
CA ASN A 189 8.76 -13.18 -0.17
C ASN A 189 10.06 -14.02 -0.05
N ASN A 190 11.19 -13.40 0.34
CA ASN A 190 12.49 -14.08 0.34
C ASN A 190 12.55 -15.24 1.33
N ASP A 191 12.07 -15.01 2.55
CA ASP A 191 12.13 -16.01 3.62
C ASP A 191 11.23 -17.21 3.32
N GLU A 192 10.01 -16.96 2.84
CA GLU A 192 9.08 -18.01 2.45
C GLU A 192 9.61 -18.83 1.27
N LYS A 193 10.23 -18.20 0.28
CA LYS A 193 10.90 -18.92 -0.83
C LYS A 193 12.00 -19.83 -0.31
N SER A 194 12.81 -19.36 0.62
CA SER A 194 13.87 -20.16 1.25
C SER A 194 13.29 -21.35 2.02
N GLN A 195 12.17 -21.16 2.72
CA GLN A 195 11.46 -22.24 3.42
C GLN A 195 10.92 -23.27 2.45
N LEU A 196 10.29 -22.88 1.33
CA LEU A 196 9.79 -23.80 0.31
C LEU A 196 10.91 -24.63 -0.33
N VAL A 197 12.09 -24.05 -0.54
CA VAL A 197 13.26 -24.78 -1.05
C VAL A 197 13.75 -25.83 -0.03
N THR A 198 13.71 -25.50 1.26
CA THR A 198 14.25 -26.37 2.34
C THR A 198 13.27 -27.46 2.75
N TRP A 199 11.97 -27.13 2.86
CA TRP A 199 10.96 -28.01 3.47
C TRP A 199 9.95 -28.60 2.48
N GLY A 200 10.04 -28.20 1.19
CA GLY A 200 9.12 -28.63 0.14
C GLY A 200 7.91 -27.70 -0.01
N GLN A 201 6.97 -28.09 -0.86
CA GLN A 201 5.81 -27.28 -1.22
C GLN A 201 4.79 -27.21 -0.09
N ASP A 202 4.32 -25.99 0.21
CA ASP A 202 3.25 -25.68 1.15
C ASP A 202 2.27 -24.72 0.44
N ASP A 203 1.06 -25.22 0.16
CA ASP A 203 0.04 -24.48 -0.58
C ASP A 203 -0.49 -23.25 0.19
N GLU A 204 -0.47 -23.26 1.52
CA GLU A 204 -0.87 -22.12 2.34
C GLU A 204 0.17 -21.02 2.27
N LEU A 205 1.45 -21.38 2.34
CA LEU A 205 2.57 -20.46 2.20
C LEU A 205 2.59 -19.83 0.81
N VAL A 206 2.37 -20.62 -0.24
CA VAL A 206 2.29 -20.12 -1.64
C VAL A 206 1.15 -19.10 -1.77
N ARG A 207 -0.05 -19.39 -1.26
CA ARG A 207 -1.18 -18.43 -1.30
C ARG A 207 -0.88 -17.15 -0.53
N THR A 208 -0.17 -17.25 0.59
CA THR A 208 0.24 -16.07 1.38
C THR A 208 1.15 -15.18 0.56
N MET A 209 2.13 -15.77 -0.14
CA MET A 209 3.03 -15.04 -1.02
C MET A 209 2.30 -14.39 -2.21
N GLU A 210 1.37 -15.12 -2.84
CA GLU A 210 0.54 -14.60 -3.95
C GLU A 210 -0.34 -13.42 -3.51
N ASN A 211 -0.96 -13.50 -2.34
CA ASN A 211 -1.77 -12.42 -1.78
C ASN A 211 -0.91 -11.18 -1.47
N ARG A 212 0.27 -11.38 -0.90
CA ARG A 212 1.23 -10.31 -0.60
C ARG A 212 1.71 -9.62 -1.88
N GLU A 213 2.09 -10.39 -2.89
CA GLU A 213 2.46 -9.87 -4.20
C GLU A 213 1.33 -9.04 -4.79
N LYS A 214 0.10 -9.56 -4.77
CA LYS A 214 -1.08 -8.85 -5.25
C LYS A 214 -1.27 -7.52 -4.51
N ASP A 215 -1.21 -7.50 -3.19
CA ASP A 215 -1.36 -6.26 -2.40
C ASP A 215 -0.27 -5.22 -2.75
N ILE A 216 0.98 -5.64 -2.96
CA ILE A 216 2.08 -4.75 -3.39
C ILE A 216 1.81 -4.17 -4.78
N LEU A 217 1.39 -5.00 -5.73
CA LEU A 217 1.11 -4.56 -7.10
C LEU A 217 -0.12 -3.65 -7.17
N ASP A 218 -1.20 -3.96 -6.45
CA ASP A 218 -2.41 -3.14 -6.35
C ASP A 218 -2.08 -1.75 -5.74
N ALA A 219 -1.23 -1.71 -4.70
CA ALA A 219 -0.78 -0.47 -4.10
C ALA A 219 0.06 0.38 -5.07
N GLY A 220 0.94 -0.27 -5.85
CA GLY A 220 1.71 0.38 -6.89
C GLY A 220 0.84 0.93 -8.03
N MET A 221 -0.19 0.19 -8.43
CA MET A 221 -1.19 0.64 -9.40
C MET A 221 -1.95 1.86 -8.88
N PHE A 222 -2.43 1.80 -7.64
CA PHE A 222 -3.13 2.91 -6.99
C PHE A 222 -2.29 4.18 -6.95
N LEU A 223 -1.01 4.07 -6.58
CA LEU A 223 -0.05 5.18 -6.57
C LEU A 223 0.14 5.78 -7.96
N THR A 224 0.41 4.91 -8.95
CA THR A 224 0.70 5.34 -10.32
C THR A 224 -0.49 6.06 -10.95
N LEU A 225 -1.68 5.49 -10.83
CA LEU A 225 -2.91 6.07 -11.36
C LEU A 225 -3.32 7.33 -10.58
N GLY A 226 -3.17 7.34 -9.26
CA GLY A 226 -3.52 8.48 -8.42
C GLY A 226 -2.66 9.72 -8.66
N ARG A 227 -1.39 9.53 -9.09
CA ARG A 227 -0.48 10.61 -9.47
C ARG A 227 -0.76 11.22 -10.86
N GLN A 228 -1.55 10.56 -11.69
CA GLN A 228 -1.98 11.09 -12.99
C GLN A 228 -3.09 12.14 -12.77
N VAL A 229 -2.71 13.36 -12.40
CA VAL A 229 -3.68 14.46 -12.29
C VAL A 229 -4.08 14.89 -13.70
N SER A 230 -5.37 14.78 -14.03
CA SER A 230 -5.91 15.33 -15.28
C SER A 230 -5.91 16.85 -15.16
N ILE A 231 -5.19 17.52 -16.07
CA ILE A 231 -5.18 18.98 -16.23
C ILE A 231 -6.48 19.45 -16.87
#